data_84621598c528b67d83b36096a20a858f
#
_entry.id   84621598c528b67d83b36096a20a858f
#
_cell.length_a   1.000
_cell.length_b   1.000
_cell.length_c   1.000
_cell.angle_alpha   90.00
_cell.angle_beta   90.00
_cell.angle_gamma   90.00
#
_symmetry.space_group_name_H-M   'P 1'
#
loop_
_entity.id
_entity.type
_entity.pdbx_description
1 polymer ?
#
loop_
_entity_poly.entity_id
_entity_poly.type
_entity_poly.pdbx_seq_one_letter_code
_entity_poly.pdbx_strand_id
1 'polypeptide(L)'
;MASIASYSSLSKGFLLHSLTPQLNSRGRRKIFRPNFVRIMPTRSCLDDTSSLLQAAKYTVDTYVKSGMVVGLGSGHASGMAIQHLGRQLRHGNLKDIVGIPMSVASASEAAKAGIPMDTYQSSSQIDFAFDDADGVEEGTFVSIIGRRKLQSEESIIQEKSILNDANKLVFIIEENQYKGHLEGSIPVLIQSLNWLAIAEEIDDMFLGDAEVWRRSSIGQVDPLGGDFPLVTKEGHNVLDVIFTSPIPNLAEVAKILDNIDGVVDHGVISKIPLVFSHNFYFMLIISG
;
A
#
# COMPACT_ATOMS: atom_id res chain seq x y z
N MET A 1 33.30 23.94 -58.83
CA MET A 1 34.23 25.00 -58.43
C MET A 1 34.11 25.11 -56.91
N ALA A 2 34.95 24.50 -56.19
CA ALA A 2 36.09 25.06 -55.47
C ALA A 2 35.56 25.94 -54.29
N SER A 3 35.95 25.78 -53.08
CA SER A 3 37.23 25.44 -52.49
C SER A 3 37.08 25.12 -50.98
N ILE A 4 37.90 24.26 -50.54
CA ILE A 4 38.30 23.85 -49.20
C ILE A 4 39.00 25.02 -48.51
N ALA A 5 38.77 25.25 -47.23
CA ALA A 5 39.77 25.83 -46.35
C ALA A 5 39.62 25.30 -44.92
N SER A 6 40.55 24.44 -44.57
CA SER A 6 40.95 24.06 -43.22
C SER A 6 41.77 25.19 -42.57
N TYR A 7 41.59 25.44 -41.27
CA TYR A 7 42.66 25.96 -40.43
C TYR A 7 42.63 25.36 -39.01
N SER A 8 43.77 24.98 -38.63
CA SER A 8 44.27 24.29 -37.47
C SER A 8 44.36 25.14 -36.18
N SER A 9 44.21 24.44 -35.07
CA SER A 9 44.92 24.53 -33.79
C SER A 9 45.27 25.91 -33.20
N LEU A 10 44.86 26.12 -31.98
CA LEU A 10 45.76 26.66 -30.95
C LEU A 10 45.29 26.20 -29.56
N SER A 11 46.17 25.46 -28.94
CA SER A 11 46.18 25.03 -27.55
C SER A 11 46.29 26.20 -26.60
N LYS A 12 45.45 26.27 -25.56
CA LYS A 12 45.83 26.89 -24.30
C LYS A 12 45.41 25.99 -23.17
N GLY A 13 46.42 25.41 -22.54
CA GLY A 13 46.29 24.65 -21.33
C GLY A 13 45.81 25.53 -20.16
N PHE A 14 44.84 25.04 -19.44
CA PHE A 14 44.59 25.45 -18.08
C PHE A 14 44.81 24.23 -17.18
N LEU A 15 45.78 24.40 -16.29
CA LEU A 15 46.07 23.50 -15.19
C LEU A 15 44.82 23.38 -14.32
N LEU A 16 44.16 22.25 -14.35
CA LEU A 16 43.22 21.84 -13.30
C LEU A 16 44.05 21.16 -12.21
N HIS A 17 44.20 21.85 -11.10
CA HIS A 17 44.63 21.24 -9.85
C HIS A 17 43.72 20.09 -9.48
N SER A 18 44.28 18.89 -9.51
CA SER A 18 43.68 17.71 -8.94
C SER A 18 43.60 17.82 -7.43
N LEU A 19 42.43 18.18 -6.92
CA LEU A 19 42.09 17.92 -5.53
C LEU A 19 41.55 16.49 -5.46
N THR A 20 42.44 15.55 -5.18
CA THR A 20 42.07 14.22 -4.71
C THR A 20 41.52 14.33 -3.29
N PRO A 21 40.27 13.91 -3.03
CA PRO A 21 39.86 13.72 -1.65
C PRO A 21 40.54 12.45 -1.14
N GLN A 22 41.35 12.61 -0.10
CA GLN A 22 41.88 11.47 0.64
C GLN A 22 40.72 10.62 1.14
N LEU A 23 40.69 9.36 0.73
CA LEU A 23 39.87 8.33 1.35
C LEU A 23 40.35 8.08 2.77
N ASN A 24 39.65 8.65 3.75
CA ASN A 24 39.81 8.26 5.11
C ASN A 24 39.03 6.94 5.32
N SER A 25 39.76 5.88 5.44
CA SER A 25 39.29 4.55 5.79
C SER A 25 38.60 4.60 7.17
N ARG A 26 37.35 4.12 7.20
CA ARG A 26 36.46 3.82 8.31
C ARG A 26 35.22 4.69 8.39
N GLY A 27 34.42 4.64 7.35
CA GLY A 27 33.02 5.02 7.41
C GLY A 27 32.19 3.86 6.85
N ARG A 28 31.96 2.81 7.66
CA ARG A 28 30.89 1.85 7.36
C ARG A 28 29.59 2.66 7.34
N ARG A 29 29.05 2.95 6.16
CA ARG A 29 27.66 3.32 6.02
C ARG A 29 26.87 2.19 6.65
N LYS A 30 26.29 2.44 7.82
CA LYS A 30 25.25 1.58 8.38
C LYS A 30 24.11 1.64 7.36
N ILE A 31 24.01 0.63 6.54
CA ILE A 31 22.80 0.34 5.79
C ILE A 31 21.79 0.03 6.88
N PHE A 32 20.87 0.95 7.14
CA PHE A 32 19.73 0.74 8.01
C PHE A 32 18.89 -0.34 7.32
N ARG A 33 19.06 -1.57 7.74
CA ARG A 33 18.14 -2.65 7.41
C ARG A 33 16.90 -2.42 8.26
N PRO A 34 15.70 -2.26 7.67
CA PRO A 34 14.49 -2.25 8.46
C PRO A 34 14.48 -3.53 9.32
N ASN A 35 14.10 -3.40 10.58
CA ASN A 35 14.00 -4.54 11.47
C ASN A 35 12.81 -5.40 11.02
N PHE A 36 13.11 -6.38 10.18
CA PHE A 36 12.17 -7.46 9.89
C PHE A 36 12.00 -8.31 11.13
N VAL A 37 10.83 -8.32 11.70
CA VAL A 37 10.46 -9.37 12.63
C VAL A 37 9.89 -10.52 11.80
N ARG A 38 10.76 -11.41 11.35
CA ARG A 38 10.34 -12.68 10.77
C ARG A 38 10.00 -13.62 11.93
N ILE A 39 8.70 -13.84 12.15
CA ILE A 39 8.28 -14.90 13.05
C ILE A 39 8.45 -16.19 12.28
N MET A 40 9.50 -16.97 12.63
CA MET A 40 9.66 -18.33 12.14
C MET A 40 8.74 -19.22 12.97
N PRO A 41 7.69 -19.83 12.42
CA PRO A 41 7.00 -20.90 13.10
C PRO A 41 7.95 -22.08 13.19
N THR A 42 8.11 -22.65 14.37
CA THR A 42 8.73 -23.97 14.53
C THR A 42 7.91 -24.95 13.68
N ARG A 43 8.60 -25.67 12.77
CA ARG A 43 8.01 -26.65 11.84
C ARG A 43 7.11 -27.65 12.57
N SER A 44 5.82 -27.38 12.58
CA SER A 44 4.76 -28.38 12.68
C SER A 44 3.67 -27.88 11.74
N CYS A 45 3.03 -28.75 10.96
CA CYS A 45 1.90 -28.46 10.07
C CYS A 45 0.81 -27.67 10.84
N LEU A 46 0.94 -26.36 10.88
CA LEU A 46 -0.07 -25.44 11.37
C LEU A 46 -0.78 -24.91 10.12
N ASP A 47 -2.09 -25.00 10.09
CA ASP A 47 -2.92 -24.39 9.07
C ASP A 47 -2.54 -22.91 8.88
N ASP A 48 -2.55 -22.41 7.65
CA ASP A 48 -2.25 -21.01 7.30
C ASP A 48 -3.04 -20.02 8.16
N THR A 49 -4.29 -20.36 8.48
CA THR A 49 -5.16 -19.62 9.40
C THR A 49 -4.56 -19.48 10.82
N SER A 50 -3.78 -20.47 11.27
CA SER A 50 -3.13 -20.43 12.59
C SER A 50 -1.96 -19.44 12.62
N SER A 51 -1.17 -19.37 11.57
CA SER A 51 -0.04 -18.45 11.45
C SER A 51 -0.50 -17.00 11.31
N LEU A 52 -1.53 -16.77 10.50
CA LEU A 52 -2.15 -15.47 10.33
C LEU A 52 -2.76 -14.94 11.65
N LEU A 53 -3.41 -15.82 12.42
CA LEU A 53 -3.93 -15.49 13.74
C LEU A 53 -2.80 -15.13 14.74
N GLN A 54 -1.66 -15.80 14.67
CA GLN A 54 -0.50 -15.48 15.52
C GLN A 54 0.06 -14.11 15.18
N ALA A 55 0.15 -13.77 13.90
CA ALA A 55 0.59 -12.46 13.44
C ALA A 55 -0.37 -11.35 13.86
N ALA A 56 -1.66 -11.56 13.70
CA ALA A 56 -2.68 -10.62 14.14
C ALA A 56 -2.58 -10.34 15.66
N LYS A 57 -2.41 -11.40 16.47
CA LYS A 57 -2.18 -11.25 17.92
C LYS A 57 -0.90 -10.50 18.22
N TYR A 58 0.20 -10.89 17.59
CA TYR A 58 1.50 -10.25 17.79
C TYR A 58 1.46 -8.76 17.45
N THR A 59 0.76 -8.39 16.37
CA THR A 59 0.58 -7.00 15.96
C THR A 59 -0.07 -6.19 17.07
N VAL A 60 -1.17 -6.67 17.62
CA VAL A 60 -1.87 -5.98 18.70
C VAL A 60 -1.03 -5.94 19.99
N ASP A 61 -0.50 -7.09 20.43
CA ASP A 61 0.22 -7.19 21.70
C ASP A 61 1.53 -6.38 21.72
N THR A 62 2.14 -6.18 20.54
CA THR A 62 3.43 -5.47 20.42
C THR A 62 3.24 -3.97 20.22
N TYR A 63 2.29 -3.57 19.39
CA TYR A 63 2.23 -2.19 18.89
C TYR A 63 1.10 -1.37 19.47
N VAL A 64 0.00 -1.97 19.91
CA VAL A 64 -1.11 -1.23 20.50
C VAL A 64 -0.87 -0.99 21.99
N LYS A 65 -1.08 0.25 22.42
CA LYS A 65 -0.96 0.67 23.82
C LYS A 65 -2.21 1.40 24.28
N SER A 66 -2.49 1.35 25.55
CA SER A 66 -3.60 2.09 26.14
C SER A 66 -3.55 3.59 25.80
N GLY A 67 -4.71 4.17 25.52
CA GLY A 67 -4.87 5.57 25.14
C GLY A 67 -4.68 5.85 23.66
N MET A 68 -4.37 4.86 22.80
CA MET A 68 -4.15 5.06 21.38
C MET A 68 -5.46 5.19 20.58
N VAL A 69 -5.37 5.97 19.52
CA VAL A 69 -6.31 5.97 18.39
C VAL A 69 -5.77 5.01 17.33
N VAL A 70 -6.55 3.98 17.01
CA VAL A 70 -6.11 2.85 16.19
C VAL A 70 -6.94 2.77 14.91
N GLY A 71 -6.28 2.86 13.75
CA GLY A 71 -6.87 2.55 12.45
C GLY A 71 -7.11 1.05 12.32
N LEU A 72 -8.36 0.67 12.10
CA LEU A 72 -8.83 -0.72 12.04
C LEU A 72 -9.00 -1.13 10.58
N GLY A 73 -8.10 -1.97 10.10
CA GLY A 73 -8.01 -2.41 8.72
C GLY A 73 -9.15 -3.29 8.23
N SER A 74 -9.13 -3.50 6.94
CA SER A 74 -10.11 -4.29 6.20
C SER A 74 -9.48 -5.62 5.78
N GLY A 75 -10.10 -6.75 6.10
CA GLY A 75 -9.66 -8.05 5.64
C GLY A 75 -9.66 -9.12 6.70
N HIS A 76 -9.16 -10.28 6.33
CA HIS A 76 -9.24 -11.47 7.19
C HIS A 76 -8.30 -11.37 8.39
N ALA A 77 -7.05 -10.97 8.15
CA ALA A 77 -6.07 -10.81 9.22
C ALA A 77 -6.40 -9.64 10.13
N SER A 78 -6.85 -8.52 9.55
CA SER A 78 -7.33 -7.36 10.29
C SER A 78 -8.54 -7.69 11.16
N GLY A 79 -9.49 -8.49 10.66
CA GLY A 79 -10.61 -8.99 11.46
C GLY A 79 -10.16 -9.79 12.68
N MET A 80 -9.14 -10.64 12.53
CA MET A 80 -8.55 -11.38 13.65
C MET A 80 -7.87 -10.44 14.67
N ALA A 81 -7.17 -9.40 14.18
CA ALA A 81 -6.53 -8.40 15.03
C ALA A 81 -7.57 -7.58 15.82
N ILE A 82 -8.67 -7.15 15.18
CA ILE A 82 -9.80 -6.46 15.82
C ILE A 82 -10.40 -7.31 16.94
N GLN A 83 -10.66 -8.60 16.67
CA GLN A 83 -11.20 -9.52 17.68
C GLN A 83 -10.22 -9.72 18.84
N HIS A 84 -8.91 -9.77 18.57
CA HIS A 84 -7.91 -9.87 19.63
C HIS A 84 -7.82 -8.59 20.46
N LEU A 85 -7.84 -7.42 19.82
CA LEU A 85 -7.88 -6.12 20.48
C LEU A 85 -9.08 -6.00 21.43
N GLY A 86 -10.27 -6.41 20.97
CA GLY A 86 -11.46 -6.45 21.83
C GLY A 86 -11.32 -7.40 23.03
N ARG A 87 -10.60 -8.53 22.88
CA ARG A 87 -10.27 -9.40 24.02
C ARG A 87 -9.35 -8.71 25.01
N GLN A 88 -8.30 -8.02 24.55
CA GLN A 88 -7.37 -7.28 25.41
C GLN A 88 -8.08 -6.17 26.20
N LEU A 89 -9.03 -5.47 25.58
CA LEU A 89 -9.87 -4.48 26.26
C LEU A 89 -10.77 -5.11 27.33
N ARG A 90 -11.45 -6.22 27.03
CA ARG A 90 -12.31 -6.93 28.00
C ARG A 90 -11.53 -7.49 29.19
N HIS A 91 -10.29 -7.93 28.99
CA HIS A 91 -9.43 -8.39 30.08
C HIS A 91 -8.79 -7.24 30.87
N GLY A 92 -8.96 -5.99 30.44
CA GLY A 92 -8.36 -4.83 31.09
C GLY A 92 -6.86 -4.65 30.87
N ASN A 93 -6.28 -5.43 29.94
CA ASN A 93 -4.87 -5.30 29.55
C ASN A 93 -4.62 -4.03 28.74
N LEU A 94 -5.62 -3.59 27.98
CA LEU A 94 -5.64 -2.32 27.27
C LEU A 94 -6.83 -1.50 27.77
N LYS A 95 -6.69 -0.17 27.75
CA LYS A 95 -7.72 0.79 28.17
C LYS A 95 -7.70 2.01 27.27
N ASP A 96 -8.83 2.69 27.18
CA ASP A 96 -8.96 3.99 26.50
C ASP A 96 -8.51 3.94 25.02
N ILE A 97 -8.82 2.84 24.32
CA ILE A 97 -8.60 2.69 22.90
C ILE A 97 -9.82 3.23 22.14
N VAL A 98 -9.55 4.01 21.09
CA VAL A 98 -10.55 4.43 20.12
C VAL A 98 -10.19 3.86 18.75
N GLY A 99 -11.09 3.11 18.14
CA GLY A 99 -10.91 2.54 16.80
C GLY A 99 -11.44 3.48 15.71
N ILE A 100 -10.69 3.64 14.64
CA ILE A 100 -11.14 4.30 13.41
C ILE A 100 -11.25 3.24 12.32
N PRO A 101 -12.46 2.79 11.97
CA PRO A 101 -12.66 1.74 10.99
C PRO A 101 -12.39 2.24 9.55
N MET A 102 -11.73 1.44 8.75
CA MET A 102 -11.44 1.73 7.33
C MET A 102 -12.59 1.32 6.41
N SER A 103 -13.42 0.37 6.87
CA SER A 103 -14.55 -0.16 6.09
C SER A 103 -15.76 -0.46 6.98
N VAL A 104 -16.91 -0.71 6.34
CA VAL A 104 -18.12 -1.20 7.03
C VAL A 104 -17.86 -2.55 7.69
N ALA A 105 -17.06 -3.40 7.06
CA ALA A 105 -16.70 -4.70 7.62
C ALA A 105 -15.89 -4.54 8.91
N SER A 106 -14.84 -3.70 8.91
CA SER A 106 -14.04 -3.43 10.11
C SER A 106 -14.85 -2.75 11.23
N ALA A 107 -15.77 -1.86 10.88
CA ALA A 107 -16.70 -1.26 11.84
C ALA A 107 -17.62 -2.32 12.50
N SER A 108 -18.15 -3.25 11.71
CA SER A 108 -18.96 -4.35 12.21
C SER A 108 -18.17 -5.27 13.16
N GLU A 109 -16.94 -5.62 12.79
CA GLU A 109 -16.06 -6.45 13.64
C GLU A 109 -15.67 -5.70 14.93
N ALA A 110 -15.38 -4.40 14.86
CA ALA A 110 -15.07 -3.58 16.03
C ALA A 110 -16.28 -3.48 16.99
N ALA A 111 -17.48 -3.27 16.45
CA ALA A 111 -18.72 -3.27 17.25
C ALA A 111 -18.95 -4.60 17.97
N LYS A 112 -18.79 -5.73 17.26
CA LYS A 112 -18.88 -7.09 17.87
C LYS A 112 -17.80 -7.32 18.93
N ALA A 113 -16.61 -6.76 18.72
CA ALA A 113 -15.51 -6.85 19.67
C ALA A 113 -15.65 -5.93 20.88
N GLY A 114 -16.59 -4.97 20.85
CA GLY A 114 -16.83 -3.99 21.93
C GLY A 114 -15.75 -2.91 21.98
N ILE A 115 -15.19 -2.54 20.83
CA ILE A 115 -14.19 -1.47 20.72
C ILE A 115 -14.94 -0.15 20.51
N PRO A 116 -14.69 0.88 21.34
CA PRO A 116 -15.20 2.23 21.09
C PRO A 116 -14.67 2.74 19.74
N MET A 117 -15.54 3.32 18.92
CA MET A 117 -15.20 3.79 17.59
C MET A 117 -15.47 5.28 17.44
N ASP A 118 -14.69 5.92 16.59
CA ASP A 118 -14.94 7.26 16.08
C ASP A 118 -14.89 7.27 14.54
N THR A 119 -15.46 8.33 13.96
CA THR A 119 -15.44 8.52 12.51
C THR A 119 -14.14 9.19 12.07
N TYR A 120 -13.57 8.71 10.97
CA TYR A 120 -12.38 9.34 10.39
C TYR A 120 -12.68 10.78 9.93
N GLN A 121 -11.83 11.69 10.33
CA GLN A 121 -11.76 13.06 9.85
C GLN A 121 -10.30 13.37 9.46
N SER A 122 -10.09 14.22 8.47
CA SER A 122 -8.75 14.59 8.00
C SER A 122 -7.85 15.27 9.05
N SER A 123 -8.41 15.62 10.21
CA SER A 123 -7.69 16.13 11.38
C SER A 123 -7.47 15.06 12.47
N SER A 124 -7.91 13.83 12.25
CA SER A 124 -7.76 12.75 13.24
C SER A 124 -6.30 12.38 13.40
N GLN A 125 -5.80 12.43 14.63
CA GLN A 125 -4.49 11.87 14.96
C GLN A 125 -4.62 10.35 15.13
N ILE A 126 -3.98 9.57 14.25
CA ILE A 126 -3.97 8.12 14.32
C ILE A 126 -2.59 7.67 14.77
N ASP A 127 -2.51 7.06 15.96
CA ASP A 127 -1.25 6.63 16.54
C ASP A 127 -0.68 5.39 15.86
N PHE A 128 -1.56 4.49 15.49
CA PHE A 128 -1.22 3.22 14.90
C PHE A 128 -2.34 2.74 13.98
N ALA A 129 -1.99 2.15 12.85
CA ALA A 129 -2.94 1.46 11.99
C ALA A 129 -2.41 0.07 11.63
N PHE A 130 -3.28 -0.88 11.45
CA PHE A 130 -2.98 -2.17 10.85
C PHE A 130 -3.99 -2.49 9.76
N ASP A 131 -3.52 -3.18 8.71
CA ASP A 131 -4.36 -3.56 7.59
C ASP A 131 -3.82 -4.82 6.90
N ASP A 132 -4.65 -5.42 6.03
CA ASP A 132 -4.23 -6.42 5.08
C ASP A 132 -3.75 -5.70 3.80
N ALA A 133 -2.77 -6.26 3.09
CA ALA A 133 -2.43 -5.81 1.75
C ALA A 133 -2.58 -6.97 0.76
N ASP A 134 -2.97 -6.65 -0.48
CA ASP A 134 -3.10 -7.65 -1.55
C ASP A 134 -1.74 -8.06 -2.13
N GLY A 135 -0.74 -7.21 -1.97
CA GLY A 135 0.65 -7.46 -2.31
C GLY A 135 1.57 -6.39 -1.79
N VAL A 136 2.80 -6.75 -1.47
CA VAL A 136 3.86 -5.83 -1.02
C VAL A 136 5.13 -6.13 -1.78
N GLU A 137 5.73 -5.11 -2.37
CA GLU A 137 6.95 -5.22 -3.13
C GLU A 137 8.17 -5.33 -2.20
N GLU A 138 8.99 -6.36 -2.40
CA GLU A 138 10.19 -6.57 -1.60
C GLU A 138 11.21 -5.45 -1.82
N GLY A 139 11.74 -4.94 -0.74
CA GLY A 139 12.78 -3.91 -0.75
C GLY A 139 12.25 -2.47 -0.73
N THR A 140 11.19 -2.16 -1.47
CA THR A 140 10.56 -0.83 -1.48
C THR A 140 9.45 -0.70 -0.46
N PHE A 141 8.78 -1.82 -0.13
CA PHE A 141 7.58 -1.90 0.72
C PHE A 141 6.37 -1.14 0.17
N VAL A 142 6.41 -0.76 -1.10
CA VAL A 142 5.23 -0.26 -1.78
C VAL A 142 4.19 -1.37 -1.85
N SER A 143 2.96 -1.07 -1.50
CA SER A 143 1.91 -2.09 -1.35
C SER A 143 0.70 -1.77 -2.22
N ILE A 144 -0.10 -2.81 -2.47
CA ILE A 144 -1.36 -2.70 -3.20
C ILE A 144 -2.49 -3.12 -2.27
N ILE A 145 -3.55 -2.31 -2.25
CA ILE A 145 -4.82 -2.59 -1.58
C ILE A 145 -5.98 -2.51 -2.58
N GLY A 146 -7.12 -3.04 -2.21
CA GLY A 146 -8.37 -2.86 -2.98
C GLY A 146 -8.55 -3.81 -4.17
N ARG A 147 -7.72 -4.85 -4.32
CA ARG A 147 -7.92 -5.92 -5.32
C ARG A 147 -9.13 -6.78 -5.01
N ARG A 148 -9.47 -6.89 -3.73
CA ARG A 148 -10.66 -7.62 -3.29
C ARG A 148 -11.92 -7.00 -3.88
N LYS A 149 -12.96 -7.81 -4.11
CA LYS A 149 -14.24 -7.27 -4.55
C LYS A 149 -14.74 -6.31 -3.48
N LEU A 150 -14.70 -5.03 -3.81
CA LEU A 150 -15.30 -3.99 -2.97
C LEU A 150 -16.80 -4.23 -2.93
N GLN A 151 -17.36 -4.19 -1.73
CA GLN A 151 -18.79 -3.96 -1.61
C GLN A 151 -19.04 -2.47 -1.90
N SER A 152 -20.21 -2.12 -2.38
CA SER A 152 -20.54 -0.75 -2.80
C SER A 152 -20.30 0.33 -1.71
N GLU A 153 -20.15 -0.09 -0.46
CA GLU A 153 -19.94 0.77 0.71
C GLU A 153 -18.47 0.90 1.13
N GLU A 154 -17.56 0.16 0.50
CA GLU A 154 -16.12 0.24 0.79
C GLU A 154 -15.47 1.39 -0.01
N SER A 155 -14.49 2.06 0.59
CA SER A 155 -13.79 3.18 0.01
C SER A 155 -12.29 3.00 0.11
N ILE A 156 -11.64 2.79 -1.02
CA ILE A 156 -10.17 2.79 -1.12
C ILE A 156 -9.62 4.15 -0.67
N ILE A 157 -10.31 5.25 -0.98
CA ILE A 157 -9.89 6.60 -0.60
C ILE A 157 -9.82 6.74 0.93
N GLN A 158 -10.86 6.31 1.63
CA GLN A 158 -10.90 6.39 3.10
C GLN A 158 -9.84 5.47 3.72
N GLU A 159 -9.73 4.24 3.23
CA GLU A 159 -8.72 3.27 3.69
C GLU A 159 -7.31 3.84 3.53
N LYS A 160 -6.96 4.30 2.33
CA LYS A 160 -5.67 4.91 2.01
C LYS A 160 -5.40 6.18 2.84
N SER A 161 -6.41 7.03 3.06
CA SER A 161 -6.26 8.22 3.88
C SER A 161 -5.92 7.88 5.33
N ILE A 162 -6.61 6.91 5.93
CA ILE A 162 -6.34 6.45 7.30
C ILE A 162 -4.94 5.85 7.41
N LEU A 163 -4.52 5.05 6.43
CA LEU A 163 -3.17 4.47 6.39
C LEU A 163 -2.08 5.55 6.29
N ASN A 164 -2.31 6.58 5.45
CA ASN A 164 -1.37 7.68 5.26
C ASN A 164 -1.27 8.61 6.48
N ASP A 165 -2.36 8.79 7.22
CA ASP A 165 -2.42 9.65 8.42
C ASP A 165 -1.90 8.94 9.68
N ALA A 166 -1.75 7.62 9.64
CA ALA A 166 -1.26 6.86 10.78
C ALA A 166 0.22 7.13 11.06
N ASN A 167 0.56 7.40 12.33
CA ASN A 167 1.95 7.57 12.77
C ASN A 167 2.77 6.30 12.58
N LYS A 168 2.13 5.12 12.70
CA LYS A 168 2.73 3.80 12.48
C LYS A 168 1.74 2.91 11.76
N LEU A 169 2.23 2.13 10.82
CA LEU A 169 1.45 1.23 10.00
C LEU A 169 2.05 -0.18 10.02
N VAL A 170 1.19 -1.18 10.11
CA VAL A 170 1.54 -2.60 9.94
C VAL A 170 0.61 -3.22 8.91
N PHE A 171 1.17 -3.85 7.90
CA PHE A 171 0.43 -4.79 7.06
C PHE A 171 0.60 -6.20 7.59
N ILE A 172 -0.52 -6.91 7.74
CA ILE A 172 -0.55 -8.32 8.13
C ILE A 172 -0.80 -9.11 6.86
N ILE A 173 0.23 -9.78 6.36
CA ILE A 173 0.22 -10.45 5.05
C ILE A 173 0.77 -11.87 5.14
N GLU A 174 0.44 -12.68 4.16
CA GLU A 174 1.05 -13.99 3.94
C GLU A 174 2.35 -13.86 3.12
N GLU A 175 3.23 -14.88 3.22
CA GLU A 175 4.52 -14.88 2.51
C GLU A 175 4.35 -14.75 0.99
N ASN A 176 3.30 -15.35 0.43
CA ASN A 176 3.00 -15.31 -0.99
C ASN A 176 2.60 -13.91 -1.51
N GLN A 177 2.23 -12.99 -0.60
CA GLN A 177 1.91 -11.58 -0.91
C GLN A 177 3.15 -10.68 -0.88
N TYR A 178 4.29 -11.14 -0.36
CA TYR A 178 5.57 -10.42 -0.36
C TYR A 178 6.47 -10.94 -1.46
N LYS A 179 6.66 -10.15 -2.51
CA LYS A 179 7.36 -10.57 -3.73
C LYS A 179 8.31 -9.51 -4.22
N GLY A 180 9.40 -9.93 -4.87
CA GLY A 180 10.34 -9.02 -5.54
C GLY A 180 9.69 -8.23 -6.67
N HIS A 181 8.71 -8.83 -7.34
CA HIS A 181 7.88 -8.17 -8.35
C HIS A 181 6.43 -8.59 -8.14
N LEU A 182 5.54 -7.61 -8.13
CA LEU A 182 4.11 -7.86 -8.05
C LEU A 182 3.52 -8.09 -9.44
N GLU A 183 2.44 -8.86 -9.47
CA GLU A 183 1.67 -9.21 -10.65
C GLU A 183 0.19 -8.91 -10.42
N GLY A 184 -0.60 -8.88 -11.48
CA GLY A 184 -2.05 -8.74 -11.43
C GLY A 184 -2.50 -7.29 -11.46
N SER A 185 -3.68 -7.01 -10.91
CA SER A 185 -4.34 -5.73 -11.09
C SER A 185 -3.93 -4.66 -10.08
N ILE A 186 -3.96 -3.41 -10.54
CA ILE A 186 -3.97 -2.22 -9.70
C ILE A 186 -5.36 -1.60 -9.82
N PRO A 187 -6.15 -1.50 -8.73
CA PRO A 187 -7.41 -0.80 -8.78
C PRO A 187 -7.20 0.71 -8.89
N VAL A 188 -7.93 1.34 -9.81
CA VAL A 188 -7.86 2.78 -10.08
C VAL A 188 -9.26 3.36 -9.98
N LEU A 189 -9.44 4.37 -9.16
CA LEU A 189 -10.68 5.10 -9.02
C LEU A 189 -10.68 6.27 -9.98
N ILE A 190 -11.73 6.36 -10.79
CA ILE A 190 -11.85 7.39 -11.81
C ILE A 190 -13.18 8.12 -11.70
N GLN A 191 -13.22 9.34 -12.22
CA GLN A 191 -14.46 10.08 -12.35
C GLN A 191 -15.45 9.32 -13.22
N SER A 192 -16.71 9.27 -12.79
CA SER A 192 -17.75 8.53 -13.55
C SER A 192 -18.08 9.19 -14.88
N LEU A 193 -17.94 10.50 -14.96
CA LEU A 193 -18.09 11.24 -16.23
C LEU A 193 -16.85 10.97 -17.09
N ASN A 194 -17.07 10.64 -18.38
CA ASN A 194 -16.00 10.34 -19.35
C ASN A 194 -15.11 9.12 -18.98
N TRP A 195 -15.62 8.19 -18.19
CA TRP A 195 -14.86 7.03 -17.73
C TRP A 195 -14.15 6.26 -18.86
N LEU A 196 -14.77 6.17 -20.05
CA LEU A 196 -14.20 5.45 -21.18
C LEU A 196 -12.94 6.15 -21.71
N ALA A 197 -12.98 7.47 -21.87
CA ALA A 197 -11.81 8.23 -22.32
C ALA A 197 -10.63 8.11 -21.32
N ILE A 198 -10.94 8.12 -20.03
CA ILE A 198 -9.92 7.91 -18.98
C ILE A 198 -9.35 6.48 -19.06
N ALA A 199 -10.20 5.49 -19.31
CA ALA A 199 -9.76 4.10 -19.46
C ALA A 199 -8.87 3.92 -20.69
N GLU A 200 -9.21 4.57 -21.82
CA GLU A 200 -8.39 4.58 -23.04
C GLU A 200 -7.04 5.26 -22.80
N GLU A 201 -6.99 6.38 -22.08
CA GLU A 201 -5.73 7.05 -21.72
C GLU A 201 -4.84 6.17 -20.85
N ILE A 202 -5.41 5.46 -19.88
CA ILE A 202 -4.66 4.51 -19.04
C ILE A 202 -4.14 3.34 -19.89
N ASP A 203 -4.96 2.80 -20.80
CA ASP A 203 -4.56 1.71 -21.70
C ASP A 203 -3.40 2.13 -22.62
N ASP A 204 -3.46 3.34 -23.17
CA ASP A 204 -2.38 3.90 -23.98
C ASP A 204 -1.06 4.08 -23.21
N MET A 205 -1.15 4.47 -21.92
CA MET A 205 0.04 4.62 -21.06
C MET A 205 0.74 3.30 -20.74
N PHE A 206 -0.01 2.19 -20.73
CA PHE A 206 0.52 0.85 -20.42
C PHE A 206 0.35 -0.13 -21.60
N LEU A 207 0.36 0.41 -22.83
CA LEU A 207 0.11 -0.35 -24.04
C LEU A 207 1.03 -1.57 -24.18
N GLY A 208 0.44 -2.76 -24.22
CA GLY A 208 1.14 -4.04 -24.31
C GLY A 208 1.61 -4.63 -22.97
N ASP A 209 1.58 -3.85 -21.88
CA ASP A 209 1.99 -4.29 -20.54
C ASP A 209 0.78 -4.61 -19.65
N ALA A 210 -0.36 -3.94 -19.87
CA ALA A 210 -1.57 -4.15 -19.07
C ALA A 210 -2.84 -4.10 -19.93
N GLU A 211 -3.92 -4.64 -19.37
CA GLU A 211 -5.29 -4.54 -19.87
C GLU A 211 -6.11 -3.72 -18.86
N VAL A 212 -6.97 -2.84 -19.35
CA VAL A 212 -7.82 -1.99 -18.52
C VAL A 212 -9.26 -2.51 -18.54
N TRP A 213 -9.75 -2.94 -17.38
CA TRP A 213 -11.09 -3.48 -17.22
C TRP A 213 -11.90 -2.64 -16.24
N ARG A 214 -13.11 -2.28 -16.59
CA ARG A 214 -14.05 -1.65 -15.66
C ARG A 214 -14.60 -2.70 -14.71
N ARG A 215 -14.47 -2.47 -13.41
CA ARG A 215 -14.92 -3.43 -12.38
C ARG A 215 -16.44 -3.50 -12.35
N SER A 216 -16.98 -4.73 -12.36
CA SER A 216 -18.40 -4.97 -12.15
C SER A 216 -18.73 -5.24 -10.69
N SER A 217 -19.93 -4.82 -10.25
CA SER A 217 -20.43 -5.13 -8.91
C SER A 217 -21.01 -6.54 -8.81
N ILE A 218 -21.76 -6.95 -9.82
CA ILE A 218 -22.49 -8.23 -9.89
C ILE A 218 -22.49 -8.73 -11.34
N GLY A 219 -22.54 -10.03 -11.54
CA GLY A 219 -22.77 -10.64 -12.85
C GLY A 219 -21.51 -11.01 -13.61
N GLN A 220 -21.61 -11.06 -14.93
CA GLN A 220 -20.49 -11.35 -15.81
C GLN A 220 -19.48 -10.19 -15.80
N VAL A 221 -18.22 -10.53 -15.77
CA VAL A 221 -17.13 -9.58 -15.85
C VAL A 221 -16.74 -9.45 -17.32
N ASP A 222 -16.76 -8.24 -17.84
CA ASP A 222 -16.22 -7.90 -19.16
C ASP A 222 -15.42 -6.59 -19.07
N PRO A 223 -14.65 -6.22 -20.10
CA PRO A 223 -13.82 -5.00 -20.06
C PRO A 223 -14.61 -3.71 -19.81
N LEU A 224 -15.90 -3.67 -20.16
CA LEU A 224 -16.77 -2.50 -19.98
C LEU A 224 -17.48 -2.46 -18.62
N GLY A 225 -17.32 -3.51 -17.80
CA GLY A 225 -17.91 -3.60 -16.44
C GLY A 225 -19.24 -4.33 -16.38
N GLY A 226 -19.63 -5.02 -17.47
CA GLY A 226 -20.89 -5.76 -17.56
C GLY A 226 -22.13 -4.86 -17.42
N ASP A 227 -23.26 -5.48 -17.09
CA ASP A 227 -24.54 -4.78 -16.93
C ASP A 227 -24.60 -3.89 -15.67
N PHE A 228 -23.74 -4.18 -14.67
CA PHE A 228 -23.74 -3.49 -13.38
C PHE A 228 -22.31 -3.07 -12.98
N PRO A 229 -21.77 -1.99 -13.56
CA PRO A 229 -20.46 -1.47 -13.18
C PRO A 229 -20.45 -1.06 -11.70
N LEU A 230 -19.32 -1.31 -11.02
CA LEU A 230 -19.15 -0.88 -9.65
C LEU A 230 -19.02 0.64 -9.59
N VAL A 231 -19.84 1.26 -8.73
CA VAL A 231 -19.73 2.67 -8.37
C VAL A 231 -19.50 2.74 -6.86
N THR A 232 -18.45 3.43 -6.46
CA THR A 232 -18.13 3.60 -5.03
C THR A 232 -19.13 4.54 -4.35
N LYS A 233 -19.12 4.59 -3.02
CA LYS A 233 -19.99 5.49 -2.26
C LYS A 233 -19.74 6.97 -2.58
N GLU A 234 -18.53 7.31 -3.02
CA GLU A 234 -18.17 8.66 -3.47
C GLU A 234 -18.59 8.95 -4.93
N GLY A 235 -19.18 7.98 -5.62
CA GLY A 235 -19.67 8.14 -7.00
C GLY A 235 -18.62 7.88 -8.08
N HIS A 236 -17.49 7.23 -7.75
CA HIS A 236 -16.42 6.91 -8.70
C HIS A 236 -16.57 5.53 -9.29
N ASN A 237 -16.15 5.36 -10.54
CA ASN A 237 -15.94 4.03 -11.12
C ASN A 237 -14.60 3.47 -10.69
N VAL A 238 -14.49 2.14 -10.70
CA VAL A 238 -13.24 1.44 -10.43
C VAL A 238 -12.79 0.74 -11.71
N LEU A 239 -11.58 1.02 -12.13
CA LEU A 239 -10.89 0.28 -13.18
C LEU A 239 -9.87 -0.66 -12.52
N ASP A 240 -9.73 -1.83 -13.10
CA ASP A 240 -8.64 -2.76 -12.80
C ASP A 240 -7.63 -2.69 -13.93
N VAL A 241 -6.45 -2.13 -13.66
CA VAL A 241 -5.32 -2.13 -14.60
C VAL A 241 -4.56 -3.43 -14.37
N ILE A 242 -4.79 -4.41 -15.24
CA ILE A 242 -4.35 -5.80 -15.09
C ILE A 242 -3.06 -6.00 -15.86
N PHE A 243 -1.93 -6.02 -15.16
CA PHE A 243 -0.63 -6.28 -15.76
C PHE A 243 -0.51 -7.73 -16.21
N THR A 244 -0.12 -7.93 -17.47
CA THR A 244 0.09 -9.26 -18.10
C THR A 244 1.49 -9.81 -17.81
N SER A 245 2.40 -8.96 -17.33
CA SER A 245 3.76 -9.27 -16.89
C SER A 245 4.02 -8.69 -15.50
N PRO A 246 5.10 -9.12 -14.82
CA PRO A 246 5.47 -8.53 -13.52
C PRO A 246 5.66 -7.02 -13.62
N ILE A 247 5.10 -6.29 -12.66
CA ILE A 247 5.18 -4.83 -12.59
C ILE A 247 6.63 -4.44 -12.29
N PRO A 248 7.32 -3.72 -13.17
CA PRO A 248 8.76 -3.46 -13.01
C PRO A 248 9.08 -2.48 -11.88
N ASN A 249 8.20 -1.52 -11.64
CA ASN A 249 8.35 -0.50 -10.60
C ASN A 249 6.97 0.04 -10.19
N LEU A 250 6.47 -0.47 -9.08
CA LEU A 250 5.13 -0.11 -8.60
C LEU A 250 4.98 1.38 -8.24
N ALA A 251 6.04 1.99 -7.70
CA ALA A 251 6.02 3.41 -7.36
C ALA A 251 6.00 4.32 -8.60
N GLU A 252 6.59 3.88 -9.71
CA GLU A 252 6.56 4.61 -10.97
C GLU A 252 5.18 4.51 -11.62
N VAL A 253 4.59 3.32 -11.64
CA VAL A 253 3.21 3.11 -12.08
C VAL A 253 2.24 4.01 -11.29
N ALA A 254 2.38 4.09 -9.97
CA ALA A 254 1.59 4.97 -9.13
C ALA A 254 1.69 6.44 -9.57
N LYS A 255 2.90 6.94 -9.84
CA LYS A 255 3.13 8.30 -10.31
C LYS A 255 2.51 8.57 -11.70
N ILE A 256 2.54 7.58 -12.59
CA ILE A 256 1.89 7.71 -13.90
C ILE A 256 0.39 7.87 -13.69
N LEU A 257 -0.23 7.01 -12.89
CA LEU A 257 -1.66 7.08 -12.59
C LEU A 257 -2.06 8.39 -11.91
N ASP A 258 -1.24 8.91 -10.99
CA ASP A 258 -1.47 10.19 -10.30
C ASP A 258 -1.50 11.40 -11.28
N ASN A 259 -0.92 11.28 -12.47
CA ASN A 259 -0.82 12.37 -13.46
C ASN A 259 -1.89 12.30 -14.57
N ILE A 260 -2.75 11.29 -14.59
CA ILE A 260 -3.81 11.16 -15.58
C ILE A 260 -5.04 11.95 -15.14
N ASP A 261 -5.51 12.84 -16.00
CA ASP A 261 -6.72 13.62 -15.74
C ASP A 261 -7.95 12.70 -15.59
N GLY A 262 -8.69 12.89 -14.50
CA GLY A 262 -9.87 12.08 -14.18
C GLY A 262 -9.59 10.85 -13.34
N VAL A 263 -8.33 10.48 -13.09
CA VAL A 263 -7.97 9.57 -12.02
C VAL A 263 -8.13 10.30 -10.69
N VAL A 264 -8.87 9.71 -9.77
CA VAL A 264 -9.16 10.27 -8.44
C VAL A 264 -8.18 9.73 -7.40
N ASP A 265 -7.95 8.42 -7.44
CA ASP A 265 -7.02 7.72 -6.57
C ASP A 265 -6.74 6.30 -7.12
N HIS A 266 -5.85 5.57 -6.52
CA HIS A 266 -5.51 4.19 -6.89
C HIS A 266 -5.08 3.38 -5.67
N GLY A 267 -5.12 2.05 -5.78
CA GLY A 267 -4.83 1.13 -4.68
C GLY A 267 -3.35 0.98 -4.32
N VAL A 268 -2.44 1.79 -4.88
CA VAL A 268 -1.01 1.73 -4.52
C VAL A 268 -0.73 2.66 -3.35
N ILE A 269 -0.07 2.14 -2.32
CA ILE A 269 0.44 2.89 -1.18
C ILE A 269 1.95 3.02 -1.35
N SER A 270 2.38 4.12 -1.95
CA SER A 270 3.79 4.43 -2.23
C SER A 270 4.39 5.44 -1.27
N LYS A 271 3.57 6.29 -0.67
CA LYS A 271 3.99 7.28 0.32
C LYS A 271 4.07 6.63 1.71
N ILE A 272 5.10 5.81 1.88
CA ILE A 272 5.58 5.50 3.22
C ILE A 272 6.36 6.74 3.63
N PRO A 273 5.93 7.54 4.62
CA PRO A 273 6.69 8.70 5.03
C PRO A 273 8.06 8.22 5.50
N LEU A 274 9.09 8.44 4.70
CA LEU A 274 10.49 8.37 5.10
C LEU A 274 10.77 9.57 6.01
N VAL A 275 10.11 9.63 7.16
CA VAL A 275 10.43 10.63 8.17
C VAL A 275 11.57 10.07 9.00
N PHE A 276 12.72 10.70 8.84
CA PHE A 276 13.92 10.47 9.63
C PHE A 276 13.74 10.96 11.09
N SER A 277 12.76 10.46 11.78
CA SER A 277 12.72 10.47 13.25
C SER A 277 11.45 9.78 13.74
N HIS A 278 11.58 8.56 14.21
CA HIS A 278 10.65 7.83 15.07
C HIS A 278 9.42 7.18 14.46
N ASN A 279 9.15 7.26 13.15
CA ASN A 279 8.06 6.51 12.54
C ASN A 279 8.59 5.17 12.01
N PHE A 280 8.29 4.09 12.71
CA PHE A 280 8.62 2.74 12.30
C PHE A 280 7.44 2.15 11.55
N TYR A 281 7.61 1.87 10.27
CA TYR A 281 6.71 0.99 9.54
C TYR A 281 7.16 -0.44 9.75
N PHE A 282 6.24 -1.28 10.16
CA PHE A 282 6.50 -2.69 10.35
C PHE A 282 5.61 -3.47 9.42
N MET A 283 6.21 -4.32 8.65
CA MET A 283 5.54 -5.32 7.89
C MET A 283 5.77 -6.66 8.55
N LEU A 284 4.72 -7.35 8.90
CA LEU A 284 4.75 -8.69 9.43
C LEU A 284 4.48 -9.66 8.29
N ILE A 285 5.51 -10.40 7.90
CA ILE A 285 5.39 -11.47 6.90
C ILE A 285 5.37 -12.78 7.65
N ILE A 286 4.40 -13.61 7.35
CA ILE A 286 4.30 -14.95 7.90
C ILE A 286 4.78 -15.92 6.83
N SER A 287 5.82 -16.68 7.13
CA SER A 287 6.20 -17.82 6.32
C SER A 287 5.32 -19.02 6.69
N GLY A 288 4.59 -19.56 5.70
CA GLY A 288 3.88 -20.83 5.79
C GLY A 288 4.83 -22.03 5.92
#